data_75deea227aa584700de98f0f48aae1ba
#
_entry.id   75deea227aa584700de98f0f48aae1ba
#
_cell.length_a   1.000
_cell.length_b   1.000
_cell.length_c   1.000
_cell.angle_alpha   90.00
_cell.angle_beta   90.00
_cell.angle_gamma   90.00
#
_symmetry.space_group_name_H-M   'P 1'
#
loop_
_entity.id
_entity.type
_entity.pdbx_description
1 polymer ?
#
loop_
_entity_poly.entity_id
_entity_poly.type
_entity_poly.pdbx_seq_one_letter_code
_entity_poly.pdbx_strand_id
1 'polypeptide(L)'
;FAADTANDADLQDLSVGTETLSPGSFDPDVTTYTLAAAANSSDKIEVTPAQAGAEVEISYGGKNVRNGGTVTWKADGKAYPLTVTVKNGNAVKVYTVNVTKASD
;
A
#
# COMPACT_ATOMS: atom_id res chain seq x y z
N PHE A 1 -3.74 -10.51 -29.16
CA PHE A 1 -3.04 -10.99 -27.99
C PHE A 1 -3.76 -10.54 -26.71
N ALA A 2 -4.12 -11.49 -25.90
CA ALA A 2 -4.76 -11.21 -24.60
C ALA A 2 -3.73 -11.30 -23.48
N ALA A 3 -3.75 -10.36 -22.58
CA ALA A 3 -2.89 -10.41 -21.41
C ALA A 3 -3.26 -11.62 -20.55
N ASP A 4 -2.26 -12.20 -19.90
CA ASP A 4 -2.49 -13.31 -18.99
C ASP A 4 -2.96 -12.76 -17.64
N THR A 5 -4.27 -12.60 -17.51
CA THR A 5 -4.86 -12.02 -16.30
C THR A 5 -4.75 -12.94 -15.09
N ALA A 6 -4.51 -14.24 -15.32
CA ALA A 6 -4.35 -15.19 -14.20
C ALA A 6 -3.07 -14.93 -13.40
N ASN A 7 -2.12 -14.21 -13.98
CA ASN A 7 -0.85 -13.87 -13.32
C ASN A 7 -0.66 -12.36 -13.18
N ASP A 8 -1.75 -11.61 -13.21
CA ASP A 8 -1.68 -10.15 -13.03
C ASP A 8 -1.81 -9.81 -11.55
N ALA A 9 -0.70 -9.49 -10.93
CA ALA A 9 -0.64 -9.12 -9.51
C ALA A 9 -0.57 -7.60 -9.32
N ASP A 10 -0.98 -6.82 -10.30
CA ASP A 10 -0.99 -5.37 -10.17
C ASP A 10 -2.14 -4.92 -9.25
N LEU A 11 -1.92 -3.81 -8.57
CA LEU A 11 -3.01 -3.08 -7.91
C LEU A 11 -3.63 -2.12 -8.92
N GLN A 12 -4.93 -1.94 -8.82
CA GLN A 12 -5.65 -0.91 -9.57
C GLN A 12 -5.58 0.41 -8.81
N ASP A 13 -5.62 0.36 -7.48
CA ASP A 13 -5.61 1.55 -6.65
C ASP A 13 -5.06 1.24 -5.26
N LEU A 14 -4.45 2.24 -4.67
CA LEU A 14 -3.91 2.19 -3.31
C LEU A 14 -4.15 3.55 -2.68
N SER A 15 -4.87 3.58 -1.57
CA SER A 15 -5.12 4.82 -0.86
C SER A 15 -4.78 4.68 0.63
N VAL A 16 -4.26 5.76 1.19
CA VAL A 16 -3.89 5.87 2.60
C VAL A 16 -4.69 7.03 3.16
N GLY A 17 -5.93 6.76 3.55
CA GLY A 17 -6.84 7.78 4.06
C GLY A 17 -6.99 8.93 3.08
N THR A 18 -6.77 10.15 3.60
CA THR A 18 -6.77 11.37 2.78
C THR A 18 -5.37 11.85 2.45
N GLU A 19 -4.34 11.07 2.78
CA GLU A 19 -2.96 11.46 2.54
C GLU A 19 -2.61 11.38 1.06
N THR A 20 -1.67 12.22 0.64
CA THR A 20 -1.16 12.22 -0.72
C THR A 20 0.20 11.58 -0.76
N LEU A 21 0.34 10.53 -1.55
CA LEU A 21 1.59 9.81 -1.69
C LEU A 21 2.47 10.48 -2.75
N SER A 22 3.77 10.31 -2.61
CA SER A 22 4.74 10.72 -3.62
C SER A 22 5.20 9.49 -4.38
N PRO A 23 5.29 9.54 -5.70
CA PRO A 23 5.37 10.75 -6.56
C PRO A 23 4.03 11.36 -7.01
N GLY A 24 2.93 10.98 -6.44
CA GLY A 24 1.63 11.56 -6.78
C GLY A 24 0.57 10.48 -6.90
N SER A 25 -0.26 10.58 -7.92
CA SER A 25 -1.34 9.60 -8.13
C SER A 25 -0.79 8.18 -8.21
N PHE A 26 -1.55 7.23 -7.72
CA PHE A 26 -1.14 5.83 -7.76
C PHE A 26 -0.95 5.36 -9.21
N ASP A 27 0.15 4.66 -9.45
CA ASP A 27 0.47 4.07 -10.74
C ASP A 27 0.79 2.58 -10.51
N PRO A 28 0.06 1.65 -11.13
CA PRO A 28 0.31 0.23 -10.94
C PRO A 28 1.73 -0.22 -11.28
N ASP A 29 2.44 0.53 -12.11
CA ASP A 29 3.82 0.20 -12.50
C ASP A 29 4.85 0.72 -11.50
N VAL A 30 4.44 1.55 -10.55
CA VAL A 30 5.33 2.08 -9.52
C VAL A 30 5.07 1.30 -8.23
N THR A 31 6.12 0.68 -7.69
CA THR A 31 6.00 -0.18 -6.52
C THR A 31 6.50 0.46 -5.23
N THR A 32 7.09 1.64 -5.32
CA THR A 32 7.60 2.33 -4.13
C THR A 32 7.02 3.74 -4.07
N TYR A 33 6.41 4.05 -2.93
CA TYR A 33 5.82 5.35 -2.67
C TYR A 33 6.37 5.88 -1.35
N THR A 34 6.24 7.18 -1.14
CA THR A 34 6.68 7.83 0.09
C THR A 34 5.58 8.73 0.61
N LEU A 35 5.30 8.62 1.91
CA LEU A 35 4.47 9.57 2.64
C LEU A 35 5.40 10.23 3.66
N ALA A 36 6.05 11.32 3.24
CA ALA A 36 7.14 11.93 4.00
C ALA A 36 6.69 12.62 5.28
N ALA A 37 5.42 13.03 5.33
CA ALA A 37 4.87 13.71 6.50
C ALA A 37 3.39 13.38 6.60
N ALA A 38 3.07 12.32 7.32
CA ALA A 38 1.68 11.93 7.53
C ALA A 38 0.96 13.02 8.32
N ALA A 39 -0.13 13.55 7.76
CA ALA A 39 -0.88 14.62 8.39
C ALA A 39 -1.76 14.12 9.53
N ASN A 40 -2.22 12.87 9.42
CA ASN A 40 -3.10 12.25 10.42
C ASN A 40 -2.30 11.30 11.30
N SER A 41 -2.76 11.08 12.53
CA SER A 41 -2.13 10.11 13.43
C SER A 41 -2.44 8.67 13.02
N SER A 42 -3.53 8.48 12.28
CA SER A 42 -3.90 7.18 11.73
C SER A 42 -4.65 7.39 10.44
N ASP A 43 -4.61 6.40 9.58
CA ASP A 43 -5.29 6.44 8.28
C ASP A 43 -5.86 5.08 7.93
N LYS A 44 -6.95 5.09 7.17
CA LYS A 44 -7.56 3.89 6.63
C LYS A 44 -6.83 3.49 5.36
N ILE A 45 -6.41 2.23 5.29
CA ILE A 45 -5.68 1.71 4.14
C ILE A 45 -6.66 0.94 3.26
N GLU A 46 -6.80 1.37 2.01
CA GLU A 46 -7.67 0.69 1.05
C GLU A 46 -6.87 0.39 -0.22
N VAL A 47 -6.91 -0.86 -0.64
CA VAL A 47 -6.26 -1.28 -1.88
C VAL A 47 -7.24 -2.07 -2.71
N THR A 48 -7.14 -1.90 -4.01
CA THR A 48 -7.99 -2.60 -4.97
C THR A 48 -7.07 -3.31 -5.96
N PRO A 49 -7.08 -4.66 -6.00
CA PRO A 49 -6.29 -5.36 -7.01
C PRO A 49 -6.92 -5.18 -8.39
N ALA A 50 -6.07 -5.21 -9.42
CA ALA A 50 -6.56 -5.09 -10.79
C ALA A 50 -7.40 -6.29 -11.21
N GLN A 51 -7.14 -7.45 -10.61
CA GLN A 51 -7.89 -8.67 -10.89
C GLN A 51 -8.65 -9.09 -9.64
N ALA A 52 -9.93 -9.41 -9.80
CA ALA A 52 -10.80 -9.73 -8.67
C ALA A 52 -10.37 -10.98 -7.90
N GLY A 53 -9.68 -11.91 -8.56
CA GLY A 53 -9.19 -13.14 -7.93
C GLY A 53 -7.87 -12.99 -7.18
N ALA A 54 -7.26 -11.82 -7.22
CA ALA A 54 -5.98 -11.62 -6.55
C ALA A 54 -6.16 -11.50 -5.02
N GLU A 55 -5.20 -12.00 -4.29
CA GLU A 55 -5.18 -11.88 -2.83
C GLU A 55 -4.26 -10.72 -2.44
N VAL A 56 -4.65 -10.00 -1.39
CA VAL A 56 -3.90 -8.85 -0.91
C VAL A 56 -3.58 -9.03 0.57
N GLU A 57 -2.32 -8.83 0.93
CA GLU A 57 -1.88 -8.78 2.32
C GLU A 57 -1.22 -7.43 2.58
N ILE A 58 -1.62 -6.77 3.65
CA ILE A 58 -1.08 -5.47 4.04
C ILE A 58 -0.38 -5.61 5.39
N SER A 59 0.80 -5.01 5.51
CA SER A 59 1.48 -4.99 6.79
C SER A 59 2.16 -3.64 7.01
N TYR A 60 2.24 -3.24 8.27
CA TYR A 60 2.93 -2.02 8.69
C TYR A 60 3.67 -2.28 9.99
N GLY A 61 4.98 -1.99 9.99
CA GLY A 61 5.80 -2.16 11.18
C GLY A 61 5.81 -3.59 11.73
N GLY A 62 5.68 -4.58 10.86
CA GLY A 62 5.67 -5.99 11.24
C GLY A 62 4.31 -6.54 11.65
N LYS A 63 3.26 -5.74 11.56
CA LYS A 63 1.90 -6.16 11.91
C LYS A 63 1.01 -6.20 10.68
N ASN A 64 0.20 -7.23 10.59
CA ASN A 64 -0.76 -7.35 9.48
C ASN A 64 -1.91 -6.38 9.67
N VAL A 65 -2.35 -5.79 8.56
CA VAL A 65 -3.46 -4.85 8.51
C VAL A 65 -4.51 -5.41 7.57
N ARG A 66 -5.78 -5.33 7.96
CA ARG A 66 -6.87 -5.71 7.09
C ARG A 66 -7.06 -4.66 5.99
N ASN A 67 -7.38 -5.10 4.78
CA ASN A 67 -7.77 -4.17 3.72
C ASN A 67 -9.01 -3.39 4.17
N GLY A 68 -8.92 -2.08 4.14
CA GLY A 68 -9.96 -1.21 4.69
C GLY A 68 -9.82 -0.94 6.19
N GLY A 69 -8.81 -1.53 6.83
CA GLY A 69 -8.55 -1.29 8.24
C GLY A 69 -7.74 -0.02 8.48
N THR A 70 -7.69 0.40 9.72
CA THR A 70 -6.98 1.62 10.11
C THR A 70 -5.62 1.28 10.71
N VAL A 71 -4.61 2.03 10.27
CA VAL A 71 -3.24 1.90 10.78
C VAL A 71 -2.91 3.16 11.57
N THR A 72 -2.38 2.98 12.78
CA THR A 72 -1.86 4.09 13.57
C THR A 72 -0.37 4.22 13.30
N TRP A 73 0.05 5.40 12.85
CA TRP A 73 1.44 5.63 12.48
C TRP A 73 2.32 5.77 13.72
N LYS A 74 3.56 5.27 13.60
CA LYS A 74 4.54 5.47 14.66
C LYS A 74 5.07 6.90 14.56
N ALA A 75 4.77 7.72 15.56
CA ALA A 75 5.06 9.16 15.55
C ALA A 75 6.42 9.45 16.20
N ASP A 76 7.48 8.95 15.58
CA ASP A 76 8.84 9.13 16.09
C ASP A 76 9.77 9.80 15.08
N GLY A 77 9.23 10.29 13.97
CA GLY A 77 10.02 10.95 12.94
C GLY A 77 10.80 10.02 12.03
N LYS A 78 10.62 8.71 12.17
CA LYS A 78 11.33 7.74 11.34
C LYS A 78 10.39 7.15 10.30
N ALA A 79 10.96 6.77 9.17
CA ALA A 79 10.20 6.12 8.10
C ALA A 79 10.01 4.63 8.40
N TYR A 80 8.77 4.17 8.27
CA TYR A 80 8.44 2.75 8.40
C TYR A 80 7.71 2.29 7.15
N PRO A 81 8.01 1.08 6.66
CA PRO A 81 7.36 0.61 5.43
C PRO A 81 5.95 0.09 5.70
N LEU A 82 5.01 0.55 4.90
CA LEU A 82 3.70 -0.06 4.76
C LEU A 82 3.78 -0.90 3.50
N THR A 83 3.64 -2.21 3.61
CA THR A 83 3.79 -3.11 2.46
C THR A 83 2.44 -3.71 2.10
N VAL A 84 2.20 -3.80 0.79
CA VAL A 84 1.02 -4.44 0.24
C VAL A 84 1.51 -5.53 -0.70
N THR A 85 1.26 -6.77 -0.34
CA THR A 85 1.64 -7.92 -1.16
C THR A 85 0.43 -8.41 -1.91
N VAL A 86 0.52 -8.45 -3.24
CA VAL A 86 -0.55 -8.92 -4.11
C VAL A 86 -0.13 -10.25 -4.71
N LYS A 87 -0.99 -11.24 -4.61
CA LYS A 87 -0.76 -12.56 -5.18
C LYS A 87 -1.89 -12.95 -6.10
N ASN A 88 -1.54 -13.39 -7.31
CA ASN A 88 -2.52 -13.89 -8.26
C ASN A 88 -1.89 -15.07 -9.01
N GLY A 89 -2.35 -16.27 -8.72
CA GLY A 89 -1.73 -17.48 -9.27
C GLY A 89 -0.28 -17.58 -8.83
N ASN A 90 0.64 -17.61 -9.78
CA ASN A 90 2.08 -17.66 -9.50
C ASN A 90 2.74 -16.28 -9.44
N ALA A 91 1.98 -15.22 -9.74
CA ALA A 91 2.52 -13.88 -9.72
C ALA A 91 2.44 -13.27 -8.32
N VAL A 92 3.50 -12.60 -7.93
CA VAL A 92 3.56 -11.89 -6.65
C VAL A 92 4.16 -10.52 -6.91
N LYS A 93 3.51 -9.48 -6.40
CA LYS A 93 4.02 -8.12 -6.52
C LYS A 93 3.88 -7.43 -5.16
N VAL A 94 4.91 -6.71 -4.75
CA VAL A 94 4.91 -6.00 -3.47
C VAL A 94 5.00 -4.51 -3.72
N TYR A 95 4.03 -3.78 -3.17
CA TYR A 95 4.03 -2.32 -3.18
C TYR A 95 4.42 -1.84 -1.79
N THR A 96 5.28 -0.83 -1.74
CA THR A 96 5.79 -0.30 -0.48
C THR A 96 5.52 1.19 -0.39
N VAL A 97 4.98 1.62 0.74
CA VAL A 97 4.82 3.03 1.07
C VAL A 97 5.65 3.32 2.31
N ASN A 98 6.68 4.14 2.16
CA ASN A 98 7.51 4.54 3.30
C ASN A 98 6.85 5.72 4.00
N VAL A 99 6.35 5.49 5.21
CA VAL A 99 5.55 6.47 5.93
C VAL A 99 6.36 7.04 7.08
N THR A 100 6.41 8.35 7.16
CA THR A 100 7.04 9.07 8.27
C THR A 100 5.99 9.94 8.96
N LYS A 101 5.88 9.80 10.26
CA LYS A 101 5.02 10.66 11.08
C LYS A 101 5.90 11.36 12.09
N ALA A 102 5.83 12.69 12.12
CA ALA A 102 6.65 13.49 13.06
C ALA A 102 6.26 13.18 14.50
N SER A 103 7.26 13.20 15.36
CA SER A 103 7.00 13.11 16.80
C SER A 103 6.45 14.42 17.30
N ASP A 104 5.54 14.35 18.23
CA ASP A 104 4.94 15.54 18.85
C ASP A 104 5.82 16.08 19.97
#